data_92b2bc494fd774e1492eed95a19c48b1
#
_entry.id   92b2bc494fd774e1492eed95a19c48b1
#
_cell.length_a   1.000
_cell.length_b   1.000
_cell.length_c   1.000
_cell.angle_alpha   90.00
_cell.angle_beta   90.00
_cell.angle_gamma   90.00
#
_symmetry.space_group_name_H-M   'P 1'
#
loop_
_entity.id
_entity.type
_entity.pdbx_description
1 polymer ?
#
loop_
_entity_poly.entity_id
_entity_poly.type
_entity_poly.pdbx_seq_one_letter_code
_entity_poly.pdbx_strand_id
1 'polypeptide(L)'
;IGFTGTPLLSSDNITARTFGGYISVYDFKRAVEDGATVPLYYENRGEKILDLHNPEITDRILDAIENADIDVDQQDKLEAEFAKEIHLMTAEPRLRSIAKDFVGHYSDLWTSGKAMFVCLNKVTCVRMYNFVQEYWKEEIKALKAKIKTATQQEAQELERKLKWMQETEMAVVISQEQNEIQTFKKWDLDIKYHRTKMEKRELDKEFKDSSNPLRVVFVCAMWLTGFDVKCLSCLYLDKPLKAHTLMQ
;
A
#
# COMPACT_ATOMS: atom_id res chain seq x y z
N ILE A 1 -26.33 -13.06 18.72
CA ILE A 1 -25.13 -12.38 19.20
C ILE A 1 -24.11 -12.43 18.08
N GLY A 2 -23.56 -11.27 17.70
CA GLY A 2 -22.52 -11.15 16.70
C GLY A 2 -21.23 -10.61 17.30
N PHE A 3 -20.09 -11.07 16.79
CA PHE A 3 -18.76 -10.54 17.10
C PHE A 3 -18.16 -9.99 15.82
N THR A 4 -17.66 -8.76 15.84
CA THR A 4 -16.99 -8.15 14.69
C THR A 4 -15.86 -7.24 15.15
N GLY A 5 -14.74 -7.25 14.44
CA GLY A 5 -13.66 -6.29 14.60
C GLY A 5 -13.88 -4.98 13.81
N THR A 6 -14.87 -4.96 12.90
CA THR A 6 -15.14 -3.84 11.99
C THR A 6 -16.62 -3.47 11.97
N PRO A 7 -17.18 -2.95 13.10
CA PRO A 7 -18.58 -2.53 13.12
C PRO A 7 -18.77 -1.31 12.22
N LEU A 8 -19.82 -1.32 11.39
CA LEU A 8 -20.22 -0.16 10.60
C LEU A 8 -20.89 0.88 11.49
N LEU A 9 -20.17 1.94 11.81
CA LEU A 9 -20.60 3.04 12.70
C LEU A 9 -21.16 4.25 11.93
N SER A 10 -21.30 4.15 10.59
CA SER A 10 -21.84 5.24 9.76
C SER A 10 -23.34 5.44 10.01
N SER A 11 -23.91 6.50 9.41
CA SER A 11 -25.31 6.94 9.55
C SER A 11 -26.36 5.85 9.40
N ASP A 12 -26.01 4.72 8.78
CA ASP A 12 -26.90 3.58 8.59
C ASP A 12 -26.82 2.51 9.67
N ASN A 13 -25.84 2.55 10.56
CA ASN A 13 -25.61 1.63 11.67
C ASN A 13 -26.22 0.21 11.48
N ILE A 14 -25.90 -0.41 10.33
CA ILE A 14 -26.46 -1.70 9.89
C ILE A 14 -26.22 -2.78 10.96
N THR A 15 -25.05 -2.75 11.59
CA THR A 15 -24.69 -3.70 12.65
C THR A 15 -25.64 -3.63 13.84
N ALA A 16 -25.94 -2.42 14.33
CA ALA A 16 -26.87 -2.25 15.44
C ALA A 16 -28.33 -2.52 15.06
N ARG A 17 -28.72 -2.24 13.82
CA ARG A 17 -30.07 -2.60 13.30
C ARG A 17 -30.26 -4.11 13.21
N THR A 18 -29.22 -4.85 12.83
CA THR A 18 -29.31 -6.31 12.62
C THR A 18 -29.22 -7.08 13.93
N PHE A 19 -28.34 -6.66 14.84
CA PHE A 19 -28.01 -7.41 16.05
C PHE A 19 -28.50 -6.75 17.35
N GLY A 20 -29.03 -5.53 17.28
CA GLY A 20 -29.40 -4.72 18.45
C GLY A 20 -28.21 -3.90 18.98
N GLY A 21 -28.38 -3.35 20.21
CA GLY A 21 -27.33 -2.54 20.82
C GLY A 21 -26.06 -3.33 21.15
N TYR A 22 -24.94 -2.64 21.28
CA TYR A 22 -23.67 -3.24 21.64
C TYR A 22 -23.65 -3.70 23.07
N ILE A 23 -23.28 -4.95 23.33
CA ILE A 23 -23.08 -5.53 24.66
C ILE A 23 -21.74 -5.05 25.25
N SER A 24 -20.70 -4.98 24.40
CA SER A 24 -19.38 -4.50 24.76
C SER A 24 -18.70 -3.90 23.53
N VAL A 25 -17.95 -2.83 23.73
CA VAL A 25 -17.13 -2.18 22.70
C VAL A 25 -15.71 -2.07 23.23
N TYR A 26 -14.76 -2.59 22.47
CA TYR A 26 -13.33 -2.42 22.67
C TYR A 26 -12.77 -1.77 21.41
N ASP A 27 -12.76 -0.44 21.40
CA ASP A 27 -12.31 0.35 20.26
C ASP A 27 -10.78 0.51 20.21
N PHE A 28 -10.27 1.03 19.11
CA PHE A 28 -8.83 1.22 18.92
C PHE A 28 -8.23 2.23 19.90
N LYS A 29 -9.00 3.23 20.37
CA LYS A 29 -8.54 4.20 21.37
C LYS A 29 -8.24 3.49 22.69
N ARG A 30 -9.18 2.66 23.14
CA ARG A 30 -9.01 1.84 24.34
C ARG A 30 -7.88 0.82 24.17
N ALA A 31 -7.74 0.25 22.97
CA ALA A 31 -6.65 -0.68 22.68
C ALA A 31 -5.26 -0.01 22.77
N VAL A 32 -5.15 1.27 22.39
CA VAL A 32 -3.92 2.07 22.57
C VAL A 32 -3.70 2.39 24.05
N GLU A 33 -4.74 2.83 24.77
CA GLU A 33 -4.66 3.12 26.20
C GLU A 33 -4.24 1.91 27.04
N ASP A 34 -4.73 0.73 26.69
CA ASP A 34 -4.38 -0.55 27.32
C ASP A 34 -3.02 -1.12 26.85
N GLY A 35 -2.35 -0.48 25.89
CA GLY A 35 -1.09 -0.94 25.32
C GLY A 35 -1.21 -2.19 24.42
N ALA A 36 -2.42 -2.53 24.01
CA ALA A 36 -2.68 -3.67 23.12
C ALA A 36 -2.32 -3.38 21.66
N THR A 37 -2.30 -2.11 21.26
CA THR A 37 -1.87 -1.64 19.95
C THR A 37 -1.11 -0.32 20.06
N VAL A 38 -0.51 0.12 18.96
CA VAL A 38 0.24 1.38 18.89
C VAL A 38 -0.62 2.50 18.31
N PRO A 39 -0.35 3.78 18.65
CA PRO A 39 -1.05 4.91 18.04
C PRO A 39 -0.73 5.00 16.54
N LEU A 40 -1.74 5.37 15.75
CA LEU A 40 -1.60 5.63 14.33
C LEU A 40 -1.37 7.11 14.09
N TYR A 41 -0.39 7.44 13.27
CA TYR A 41 -0.11 8.78 12.79
C TYR A 41 -0.48 8.85 11.31
N TYR A 42 -1.42 9.73 10.98
CA TYR A 42 -1.88 9.93 9.61
C TYR A 42 -1.20 11.15 8.99
N GLU A 43 -0.58 10.99 7.83
CA GLU A 43 -0.01 12.07 7.03
C GLU A 43 -0.66 12.09 5.65
N ASN A 44 -1.37 13.19 5.33
CA ASN A 44 -1.89 13.42 3.99
C ASN A 44 -0.77 13.97 3.10
N ARG A 45 -0.23 13.11 2.23
CA ARG A 45 0.80 13.48 1.26
C ARG A 45 0.22 13.82 -0.11
N GLY A 46 -1.04 13.46 -0.36
CA GLY A 46 -1.73 13.68 -1.63
C GLY A 46 -1.88 15.14 -2.01
N GLU A 47 -2.13 16.02 -1.04
CA GLU A 47 -2.28 17.46 -1.27
C GLU A 47 -1.01 18.13 -1.79
N LYS A 48 0.15 17.56 -1.47
CA LYS A 48 1.46 18.06 -1.94
C LYS A 48 1.76 17.66 -3.38
N ILE A 49 1.05 16.66 -3.90
CA ILE A 49 1.37 16.00 -5.17
C ILE A 49 0.33 16.28 -6.25
N LEU A 50 -0.92 16.56 -5.86
CA LEU A 50 -2.05 16.65 -6.77
C LEU A 50 -2.97 17.83 -6.46
N ASP A 51 -3.08 18.74 -7.42
CA ASP A 51 -4.05 19.85 -7.48
C ASP A 51 -5.47 19.35 -7.90
N LEU A 52 -5.82 18.08 -7.66
CA LEU A 52 -7.08 17.47 -8.08
C LEU A 52 -8.05 17.35 -6.88
N HIS A 53 -8.66 18.45 -6.51
CA HIS A 53 -9.79 18.47 -5.58
C HIS A 53 -11.12 18.36 -6.35
N ASN A 54 -11.65 17.15 -6.51
CA ASN A 54 -13.06 16.95 -6.78
C ASN A 54 -13.64 15.87 -5.87
N PRO A 55 -14.26 16.23 -4.73
CA PRO A 55 -14.82 15.30 -3.75
C PRO A 55 -15.87 14.35 -4.35
N GLU A 56 -16.70 14.82 -5.31
CA GLU A 56 -17.74 14.02 -5.94
C GLU A 56 -17.17 12.87 -6.79
N ILE A 57 -16.05 13.12 -7.48
CA ILE A 57 -15.36 12.09 -8.26
C ILE A 57 -14.77 11.03 -7.32
N THR A 58 -14.17 11.46 -6.22
CA THR A 58 -13.60 10.56 -5.22
C THR A 58 -14.66 9.65 -4.61
N ASP A 59 -15.84 10.19 -4.28
CA ASP A 59 -16.93 9.41 -3.68
C ASP A 59 -17.49 8.36 -4.65
N ARG A 60 -17.66 8.69 -5.93
CA ARG A 60 -18.13 7.76 -6.95
C ARG A 60 -17.13 6.65 -7.24
N ILE A 61 -15.83 6.96 -7.27
CA ILE A 61 -14.75 5.96 -7.42
C ILE A 61 -14.73 5.01 -6.23
N LEU A 62 -14.92 5.54 -5.03
CA LEU A 62 -14.98 4.77 -3.80
C LEU A 62 -16.11 3.74 -3.84
N ASP A 63 -17.31 4.15 -4.23
CA ASP A 63 -18.47 3.26 -4.35
C ASP A 63 -18.23 2.16 -5.41
N ALA A 64 -17.57 2.52 -6.52
CA ALA A 64 -17.21 1.58 -7.57
C ALA A 64 -16.18 0.54 -7.12
N ILE A 65 -15.15 0.96 -6.36
CA ILE A 65 -14.08 0.07 -5.88
C ILE A 65 -14.57 -0.87 -4.79
N GLU A 66 -15.45 -0.43 -3.89
CA GLU A 66 -16.06 -1.31 -2.87
C GLU A 66 -16.95 -2.39 -3.47
N ASN A 67 -17.63 -2.08 -4.57
CA ASN A 67 -18.46 -3.05 -5.28
C ASN A 67 -17.65 -4.00 -6.19
N ALA A 68 -16.40 -3.67 -6.51
CA ALA A 68 -15.54 -4.47 -7.40
C ALA A 68 -14.98 -5.75 -6.77
N ASP A 69 -15.15 -5.97 -5.49
CA ASP A 69 -14.76 -7.25 -4.82
C ASP A 69 -15.77 -8.39 -5.06
N ILE A 70 -16.83 -8.16 -5.86
CA ILE A 70 -18.00 -9.05 -5.88
C ILE A 70 -18.07 -9.99 -7.09
N ASP A 71 -17.54 -9.66 -8.27
CA ASP A 71 -17.47 -10.58 -9.42
C ASP A 71 -16.70 -9.98 -10.60
N VAL A 72 -15.98 -10.83 -11.38
CA VAL A 72 -15.17 -10.40 -12.54
C VAL A 72 -16.01 -9.68 -13.60
N ASP A 73 -17.25 -10.13 -13.85
CA ASP A 73 -18.17 -9.48 -14.80
C ASP A 73 -18.68 -8.11 -14.34
N GLN A 74 -18.71 -7.87 -13.05
CA GLN A 74 -19.08 -6.58 -12.47
C GLN A 74 -17.90 -5.61 -12.47
N GLN A 75 -16.69 -6.13 -12.32
CA GLN A 75 -15.45 -5.34 -12.37
C GLN A 75 -15.26 -4.73 -13.77
N ASP A 76 -15.48 -5.50 -14.85
CA ASP A 76 -15.39 -4.99 -16.23
C ASP A 76 -16.42 -3.89 -16.51
N LYS A 77 -17.64 -4.00 -15.96
CA LYS A 77 -18.69 -2.97 -16.09
C LYS A 77 -18.34 -1.70 -15.33
N LEU A 78 -17.83 -1.84 -14.11
CA LEU A 78 -17.38 -0.71 -13.28
C LEU A 78 -16.16 -0.02 -13.90
N GLU A 79 -15.20 -0.78 -14.42
CA GLU A 79 -14.06 -0.22 -15.16
C GLU A 79 -14.51 0.56 -16.40
N ALA A 80 -15.55 0.11 -17.11
CA ALA A 80 -16.10 0.83 -18.24
C ALA A 80 -16.84 2.13 -17.84
N GLU A 81 -17.57 2.11 -16.73
CA GLU A 81 -18.31 3.26 -16.22
C GLU A 81 -17.37 4.34 -15.62
N PHE A 82 -16.32 3.91 -14.91
CA PHE A 82 -15.36 4.79 -14.25
C PHE A 82 -13.99 4.84 -14.95
N ALA A 83 -13.92 4.40 -16.20
CA ALA A 83 -12.66 4.30 -16.96
C ALA A 83 -11.89 5.63 -16.98
N LYS A 84 -12.57 6.76 -17.03
CA LYS A 84 -11.93 8.10 -17.05
C LYS A 84 -11.26 8.41 -15.72
N GLU A 85 -11.94 8.15 -14.62
CA GLU A 85 -11.47 8.39 -13.27
C GLU A 85 -10.31 7.45 -12.92
N ILE A 86 -10.45 6.16 -13.21
CA ILE A 86 -9.39 5.16 -13.05
C ILE A 86 -8.18 5.54 -13.90
N HIS A 87 -8.39 6.00 -15.13
CA HIS A 87 -7.33 6.47 -16.01
C HIS A 87 -6.57 7.67 -15.40
N LEU A 88 -7.26 8.63 -14.82
CA LEU A 88 -6.63 9.76 -14.12
C LEU A 88 -5.83 9.29 -12.91
N MET A 89 -6.39 8.41 -12.08
CA MET A 89 -5.72 7.87 -10.88
C MET A 89 -4.51 7.01 -11.24
N THR A 90 -4.55 6.31 -12.37
CA THR A 90 -3.45 5.44 -12.82
C THR A 90 -2.54 6.11 -13.86
N ALA A 91 -2.71 7.41 -14.10
CA ALA A 91 -1.88 8.17 -15.04
C ALA A 91 -0.39 8.10 -14.64
N GLU A 92 0.48 7.85 -15.63
CA GLU A 92 1.91 7.64 -15.37
C GLU A 92 2.57 8.83 -14.67
N PRO A 93 2.33 10.11 -15.04
CA PRO A 93 2.96 11.24 -14.35
C PRO A 93 2.60 11.27 -12.86
N ARG A 94 1.34 10.93 -12.51
CA ARG A 94 0.88 10.84 -11.12
C ARG A 94 1.61 9.72 -10.38
N LEU A 95 1.61 8.50 -10.93
CA LEU A 95 2.27 7.36 -10.29
C LEU A 95 3.77 7.58 -10.11
N ARG A 96 4.44 8.21 -11.08
CA ARG A 96 5.86 8.57 -10.98
C ARG A 96 6.11 9.60 -9.86
N SER A 97 5.25 10.59 -9.73
CA SER A 97 5.34 11.59 -8.65
C SER A 97 5.21 10.93 -7.27
N ILE A 98 4.22 10.04 -7.11
CA ILE A 98 4.00 9.28 -5.88
C ILE A 98 5.18 8.33 -5.60
N ALA A 99 5.69 7.63 -6.61
CA ALA A 99 6.84 6.74 -6.45
C ALA A 99 8.10 7.49 -5.99
N LYS A 100 8.34 8.67 -6.53
CA LYS A 100 9.45 9.54 -6.14
C LYS A 100 9.30 10.03 -4.71
N ASP A 101 8.10 10.47 -4.32
CA ASP A 101 7.78 10.90 -2.96
C ASP A 101 7.95 9.74 -1.97
N PHE A 102 7.42 8.56 -2.31
CA PHE A 102 7.58 7.35 -1.51
C PHE A 102 9.06 7.03 -1.26
N VAL A 103 9.88 7.02 -2.30
CA VAL A 103 11.32 6.71 -2.19
C VAL A 103 12.02 7.69 -1.26
N GLY A 104 11.79 9.00 -1.44
CA GLY A 104 12.35 10.02 -0.56
C GLY A 104 11.95 9.81 0.89
N HIS A 105 10.64 9.75 1.14
CA HIS A 105 10.10 9.61 2.48
C HIS A 105 10.53 8.31 3.17
N TYR A 106 10.36 7.15 2.52
CA TYR A 106 10.69 5.88 3.15
C TYR A 106 12.20 5.68 3.34
N SER A 107 13.02 6.21 2.42
CA SER A 107 14.47 6.18 2.61
C SER A 107 14.94 7.02 3.80
N ASP A 108 14.22 8.08 4.16
CA ASP A 108 14.51 8.87 5.37
C ASP A 108 14.06 8.15 6.65
N LEU A 109 13.06 7.28 6.55
CA LEU A 109 12.59 6.42 7.63
C LEU A 109 13.33 5.07 7.72
N TRP A 110 14.55 4.97 7.20
CA TRP A 110 15.29 3.72 7.05
C TRP A 110 15.50 2.90 8.33
N THR A 111 15.37 3.52 9.51
CA THR A 111 15.46 2.85 10.81
C THR A 111 14.11 2.44 11.40
N SER A 112 12.99 2.82 10.78
CA SER A 112 11.66 2.69 11.39
C SER A 112 11.07 1.29 11.30
N GLY A 113 11.31 0.56 10.22
CA GLY A 113 10.74 -0.76 9.97
C GLY A 113 10.34 -0.97 8.52
N LYS A 114 9.38 -1.87 8.30
CA LYS A 114 8.92 -2.25 6.96
C LYS A 114 7.78 -1.38 6.46
N ALA A 115 7.61 -1.32 5.14
CA ALA A 115 6.56 -0.56 4.47
C ALA A 115 5.66 -1.44 3.61
N MET A 116 4.36 -1.16 3.65
CA MET A 116 3.38 -1.73 2.74
C MET A 116 2.78 -0.61 1.89
N PHE A 117 2.78 -0.79 0.58
CA PHE A 117 2.22 0.15 -0.38
C PHE A 117 0.96 -0.44 -1.00
N VAL A 118 -0.18 0.19 -0.76
CA VAL A 118 -1.49 -0.25 -1.24
C VAL A 118 -1.83 0.50 -2.52
N CYS A 119 -1.98 -0.22 -3.61
CA CYS A 119 -2.28 0.32 -4.94
C CYS A 119 -3.76 0.13 -5.30
N LEU A 120 -4.25 0.94 -6.22
CA LEU A 120 -5.63 0.90 -6.70
C LEU A 120 -6.01 -0.46 -7.28
N ASN A 121 -5.18 -1.02 -8.17
CA ASN A 121 -5.38 -2.31 -8.82
C ASN A 121 -4.07 -3.07 -9.03
N LYS A 122 -4.14 -4.31 -9.52
CA LYS A 122 -3.00 -5.22 -9.68
C LYS A 122 -1.98 -4.72 -10.71
N VAL A 123 -2.44 -4.12 -11.81
CA VAL A 123 -1.56 -3.52 -12.84
C VAL A 123 -0.76 -2.37 -12.22
N THR A 124 -1.44 -1.52 -11.43
CA THR A 124 -0.79 -0.40 -10.74
C THR A 124 0.24 -0.88 -9.71
N CYS A 125 0.05 -2.04 -9.05
CA CYS A 125 1.06 -2.62 -8.16
C CYS A 125 2.39 -2.87 -8.89
N VAL A 126 2.34 -3.47 -10.08
CA VAL A 126 3.55 -3.77 -10.86
C VAL A 126 4.17 -2.49 -11.44
N ARG A 127 3.34 -1.56 -11.92
CA ARG A 127 3.83 -0.25 -12.40
C ARG A 127 4.51 0.53 -11.29
N MET A 128 3.89 0.60 -10.12
CA MET A 128 4.46 1.29 -8.95
C MET A 128 5.76 0.63 -8.49
N TYR A 129 5.81 -0.70 -8.43
CA TYR A 129 7.06 -1.43 -8.16
C TYR A 129 8.17 -1.00 -9.12
N ASN A 130 7.90 -0.95 -10.44
CA ASN A 130 8.88 -0.57 -11.44
C ASN A 130 9.37 0.87 -11.25
N PHE A 131 8.46 1.84 -11.06
CA PHE A 131 8.83 3.24 -10.84
C PHE A 131 9.62 3.43 -9.54
N VAL A 132 9.22 2.75 -8.47
CA VAL A 132 9.96 2.79 -7.20
C VAL A 132 11.36 2.20 -7.37
N GLN A 133 11.53 1.10 -8.13
CA GLN A 133 12.84 0.52 -8.42
C GLN A 133 13.74 1.48 -9.20
N GLU A 134 13.18 2.27 -10.13
CA GLU A 134 13.93 3.30 -10.85
C GLU A 134 14.45 4.38 -9.89
N TYR A 135 13.54 5.02 -9.13
CA TYR A 135 13.90 6.09 -8.18
C TYR A 135 14.76 5.58 -7.01
N TRP A 136 14.58 4.34 -6.59
CA TRP A 136 15.43 3.72 -5.56
C TRP A 136 16.90 3.62 -6.01
N LYS A 137 17.13 3.27 -7.26
CA LYS A 137 18.47 3.24 -7.86
C LYS A 137 19.07 4.65 -7.99
N GLU A 138 18.25 5.64 -8.33
CA GLU A 138 18.67 7.04 -8.39
C GLU A 138 19.07 7.55 -7.00
N GLU A 139 18.27 7.26 -5.96
CA GLU A 139 18.57 7.65 -4.59
C GLU A 139 19.85 6.97 -4.07
N ILE A 140 20.06 5.69 -4.34
CA ILE A 140 21.33 5.01 -4.04
C ILE A 140 22.50 5.71 -4.72
N LYS A 141 22.36 6.14 -5.98
CA LYS A 141 23.40 6.87 -6.71
C LYS A 141 23.68 8.24 -6.10
N ALA A 142 22.62 8.97 -5.73
CA ALA A 142 22.72 10.27 -5.07
C ALA A 142 23.40 10.15 -3.70
N LEU A 143 23.05 9.13 -2.93
CA LEU A 143 23.61 8.86 -1.61
C LEU A 143 25.11 8.54 -1.70
N LYS A 144 25.53 7.74 -2.69
CA LYS A 144 26.96 7.48 -2.95
C LYS A 144 27.74 8.75 -3.31
N ALA A 145 27.11 9.71 -4.00
CA ALA A 145 27.74 10.98 -4.29
C ALA A 145 27.87 11.85 -3.04
N LYS A 146 26.83 11.89 -2.19
CA LYS A 146 26.85 12.63 -0.91
C LYS A 146 27.94 12.12 0.04
N ILE A 147 28.14 10.81 0.15
CA ILE A 147 29.17 10.19 1.00
C ILE A 147 30.57 10.72 0.66
N LYS A 148 30.87 10.97 -0.62
CA LYS A 148 32.20 11.45 -1.05
C LYS A 148 32.54 12.85 -0.57
N THR A 149 31.53 13.66 -0.22
CA THR A 149 31.70 15.06 0.18
C THR A 149 31.33 15.30 1.65
N ALA A 150 30.86 14.26 2.35
CA ALA A 150 30.42 14.33 3.74
C ALA A 150 31.63 14.35 4.70
N THR A 151 31.40 14.88 5.90
CA THR A 151 32.34 14.75 7.02
C THR A 151 32.43 13.28 7.45
N GLN A 152 33.47 12.92 8.20
CA GLN A 152 33.69 11.53 8.64
C GLN A 152 32.49 10.96 9.43
N GLN A 153 31.87 11.77 10.28
CA GLN A 153 30.73 11.32 11.10
C GLN A 153 29.46 11.15 10.24
N GLU A 154 29.18 12.09 9.38
CA GLU A 154 28.05 12.02 8.43
C GLU A 154 28.21 10.86 7.46
N ALA A 155 29.43 10.63 6.95
CA ALA A 155 29.73 9.54 6.04
C ALA A 155 29.40 8.17 6.64
N GLN A 156 29.69 7.93 7.93
CA GLN A 156 29.35 6.67 8.60
C GLN A 156 27.84 6.41 8.67
N GLU A 157 27.03 7.44 8.90
CA GLU A 157 25.57 7.30 8.91
C GLU A 157 25.03 7.05 7.50
N LEU A 158 25.50 7.83 6.54
CA LEU A 158 25.12 7.67 5.13
C LEU A 158 25.54 6.30 4.57
N GLU A 159 26.67 5.75 4.97
CA GLU A 159 27.11 4.40 4.61
C GLU A 159 26.19 3.32 5.18
N ARG A 160 25.71 3.46 6.41
CA ARG A 160 24.73 2.55 7.02
C ARG A 160 23.40 2.61 6.25
N LYS A 161 22.90 3.82 5.95
CA LYS A 161 21.71 4.03 5.12
C LYS A 161 21.90 3.41 3.73
N LEU A 162 23.06 3.62 3.10
CA LEU A 162 23.38 3.07 1.78
C LEU A 162 23.35 1.54 1.80
N LYS A 163 23.97 0.92 2.78
CA LYS A 163 23.97 -0.54 2.95
C LYS A 163 22.54 -1.04 3.10
N TRP A 164 21.73 -0.42 3.97
CA TRP A 164 20.34 -0.77 4.16
C TRP A 164 19.53 -0.66 2.85
N MET A 165 19.73 0.43 2.09
CA MET A 165 19.05 0.60 0.80
C MET A 165 19.46 -0.48 -0.23
N GLN A 166 20.74 -0.84 -0.27
CA GLN A 166 21.26 -1.87 -1.19
C GLN A 166 20.75 -3.28 -0.85
N GLU A 167 20.58 -3.56 0.42
CA GLU A 167 20.04 -4.84 0.91
C GLU A 167 18.51 -4.91 0.82
N THR A 168 17.84 -3.78 0.70
CA THR A 168 16.37 -3.73 0.69
C THR A 168 15.81 -4.45 -0.53
N GLU A 169 15.06 -5.51 -0.26
CA GLU A 169 14.24 -6.19 -1.25
C GLU A 169 12.81 -5.68 -1.24
N MET A 170 12.20 -5.75 -2.42
CA MET A 170 10.81 -5.37 -2.64
C MET A 170 10.06 -6.48 -3.37
N ALA A 171 8.77 -6.63 -3.10
CA ALA A 171 7.93 -7.62 -3.78
C ALA A 171 6.55 -7.05 -4.12
N VAL A 172 5.96 -7.56 -5.19
CA VAL A 172 4.54 -7.40 -5.49
C VAL A 172 3.80 -8.62 -4.95
N VAL A 173 2.69 -8.40 -4.23
CA VAL A 173 1.87 -9.47 -3.67
C VAL A 173 0.41 -9.22 -4.08
N ILE A 174 -0.03 -9.98 -5.06
CA ILE A 174 -1.37 -9.86 -5.67
C ILE A 174 -1.96 -11.24 -5.94
N SER A 175 -3.28 -11.36 -5.83
CA SER A 175 -4.00 -12.61 -6.16
C SER A 175 -3.87 -12.95 -7.65
N GLN A 176 -3.89 -14.25 -7.96
CA GLN A 176 -3.84 -14.73 -9.34
C GLN A 176 -5.19 -14.52 -10.03
N GLU A 177 -5.15 -14.23 -11.34
CA GLU A 177 -6.32 -14.10 -12.19
C GLU A 177 -6.19 -14.96 -13.43
N GLN A 178 -7.36 -15.31 -14.01
CA GLN A 178 -7.39 -15.93 -15.33
C GLN A 178 -6.89 -14.91 -16.37
N ASN A 179 -6.08 -15.38 -17.34
CA ASN A 179 -5.52 -14.54 -18.41
C ASN A 179 -4.63 -13.37 -17.97
N GLU A 180 -4.15 -13.34 -16.70
CA GLU A 180 -3.31 -12.25 -16.18
C GLU A 180 -2.12 -11.92 -17.09
N ILE A 181 -1.46 -12.92 -17.69
CA ILE A 181 -0.31 -12.69 -18.59
C ILE A 181 -0.70 -11.78 -19.77
N GLN A 182 -1.89 -12.00 -20.35
CA GLN A 182 -2.36 -11.18 -21.46
C GLN A 182 -2.73 -9.76 -20.99
N THR A 183 -3.34 -9.64 -19.82
CA THR A 183 -3.68 -8.36 -19.22
C THR A 183 -2.43 -7.52 -18.95
N PHE A 184 -1.42 -8.09 -18.29
CA PHE A 184 -0.17 -7.38 -18.01
C PHE A 184 0.63 -7.07 -19.26
N LYS A 185 0.61 -7.95 -20.28
CA LYS A 185 1.27 -7.71 -21.56
C LYS A 185 0.73 -6.49 -22.31
N LYS A 186 -0.57 -6.17 -22.17
CA LYS A 186 -1.16 -4.94 -22.76
C LYS A 186 -0.50 -3.66 -22.22
N TRP A 187 0.09 -3.76 -21.03
CA TRP A 187 0.79 -2.66 -20.35
C TRP A 187 2.31 -2.77 -20.44
N ASP A 188 2.84 -3.68 -21.24
CA ASP A 188 4.28 -3.99 -21.34
C ASP A 188 4.92 -4.35 -19.98
N LEU A 189 4.19 -5.13 -19.17
CA LEU A 189 4.60 -5.54 -17.83
C LEU A 189 4.87 -7.04 -17.77
N ASP A 190 5.93 -7.43 -17.05
CA ASP A 190 6.27 -8.83 -16.79
C ASP A 190 5.73 -9.31 -15.44
N ILE A 191 4.54 -9.90 -15.46
CA ILE A 191 3.95 -10.52 -14.27
C ILE A 191 4.63 -11.84 -13.89
N LYS A 192 5.25 -12.55 -14.85
CA LYS A 192 5.87 -13.86 -14.60
C LYS A 192 6.98 -13.78 -13.56
N TYR A 193 7.79 -12.73 -13.62
CA TYR A 193 8.83 -12.47 -12.62
C TYR A 193 8.25 -12.40 -11.21
N HIS A 194 7.20 -11.61 -11.02
CA HIS A 194 6.55 -11.44 -9.72
C HIS A 194 5.82 -12.71 -9.28
N ARG A 195 5.16 -13.42 -10.20
CA ARG A 195 4.46 -14.67 -9.92
C ARG A 195 5.42 -15.76 -9.46
N THR A 196 6.54 -15.92 -10.16
CA THR A 196 7.60 -16.85 -9.76
C THR A 196 8.15 -16.54 -8.34
N LYS A 197 8.27 -15.25 -7.99
CA LYS A 197 8.72 -14.84 -6.66
C LYS A 197 7.69 -15.21 -5.59
N MET A 198 6.39 -15.00 -5.85
CA MET A 198 5.30 -15.36 -4.95
C MET A 198 5.14 -16.88 -4.76
N GLU A 199 5.40 -17.67 -5.81
CA GLU A 199 5.28 -19.13 -5.76
C GLU A 199 6.47 -19.82 -5.09
N LYS A 200 7.68 -19.29 -5.26
CA LYS A 200 8.92 -19.91 -4.77
C LYS A 200 9.33 -19.46 -3.38
N ARG A 201 8.77 -18.38 -2.86
CA ARG A 201 9.14 -17.80 -1.57
C ARG A 201 7.92 -17.70 -0.66
N GLU A 202 8.12 -17.84 0.62
CA GLU A 202 7.13 -17.61 1.66
C GLU A 202 7.14 -16.12 2.06
N LEU A 203 6.71 -15.25 1.10
CA LEU A 203 6.79 -13.80 1.25
C LEU A 203 6.08 -13.27 2.50
N ASP A 204 5.04 -13.94 2.95
CA ASP A 204 4.32 -13.63 4.19
C ASP A 204 5.20 -13.82 5.43
N LYS A 205 5.92 -14.93 5.52
CA LYS A 205 6.87 -15.20 6.62
C LYS A 205 8.08 -14.28 6.55
N GLU A 206 8.63 -14.09 5.36
CA GLU A 206 9.76 -13.20 5.14
C GLU A 206 9.42 -11.74 5.47
N PHE A 207 8.21 -11.29 5.16
CA PHE A 207 7.79 -9.93 5.48
C PHE A 207 7.50 -9.75 6.97
N LYS A 208 7.07 -10.78 7.69
CA LYS A 208 6.87 -10.77 9.15
C LYS A 208 8.19 -10.82 9.94
N ASP A 209 9.26 -11.32 9.36
CA ASP A 209 10.58 -11.37 9.98
C ASP A 209 11.28 -10.01 9.86
N SER A 210 11.48 -9.33 10.99
CA SER A 210 12.11 -8.00 11.03
C SER A 210 13.56 -8.00 10.52
N SER A 211 14.25 -9.12 10.57
CA SER A 211 15.64 -9.27 10.11
C SER A 211 15.75 -9.51 8.60
N ASN A 212 14.66 -9.94 7.96
CA ASN A 212 14.65 -10.25 6.53
C ASN A 212 14.70 -8.98 5.66
N PRO A 213 15.52 -8.95 4.61
CA PRO A 213 15.69 -7.80 3.73
C PRO A 213 14.46 -7.45 2.88
N LEU A 214 13.42 -8.29 2.82
CA LEU A 214 12.13 -7.93 2.22
C LEU A 214 11.45 -6.87 3.09
N ARG A 215 11.66 -5.59 2.74
CA ARG A 215 11.21 -4.45 3.53
C ARG A 215 10.04 -3.70 2.93
N VAL A 216 9.77 -3.87 1.64
CA VAL A 216 8.66 -3.19 0.94
C VAL A 216 7.83 -4.19 0.17
N VAL A 217 6.52 -4.12 0.34
CA VAL A 217 5.56 -4.91 -0.46
C VAL A 217 4.53 -3.99 -1.11
N PHE A 218 4.20 -4.29 -2.36
CA PHE A 218 3.15 -3.62 -3.12
C PHE A 218 1.95 -4.55 -3.21
N VAL A 219 0.82 -4.13 -2.68
CA VAL A 219 -0.41 -4.92 -2.58
C VAL A 219 -1.60 -4.17 -3.19
N CYS A 220 -2.64 -4.88 -3.55
CA CYS A 220 -3.92 -4.28 -3.97
C CYS A 220 -5.01 -4.49 -2.91
N ALA A 221 -5.29 -5.74 -2.55
CA ALA A 221 -6.26 -6.14 -1.54
C ALA A 221 -5.69 -7.19 -0.57
N MET A 222 -4.76 -8.03 -1.04
CA MET A 222 -4.11 -9.04 -0.20
C MET A 222 -3.37 -8.41 0.96
N TRP A 223 -3.41 -9.08 2.11
CA TRP A 223 -2.74 -8.68 3.35
C TRP A 223 -3.30 -7.41 4.02
N LEU A 224 -4.39 -6.84 3.54
CA LEU A 224 -5.05 -5.73 4.22
C LEU A 224 -5.90 -6.22 5.41
N THR A 225 -6.32 -7.49 5.40
CA THR A 225 -7.13 -8.08 6.45
C THR A 225 -6.49 -9.35 7.00
N GLY A 226 -6.56 -9.56 8.31
CA GLY A 226 -6.09 -10.79 8.94
C GLY A 226 -4.58 -11.05 8.83
N PHE A 227 -3.79 -10.02 8.52
CA PHE A 227 -2.34 -10.12 8.34
C PHE A 227 -1.61 -9.24 9.35
N ASP A 228 -1.18 -9.83 10.44
CA ASP A 228 -0.44 -9.15 11.50
C ASP A 228 1.08 -9.14 11.20
N VAL A 229 1.67 -7.94 11.20
CA VAL A 229 3.10 -7.70 10.96
C VAL A 229 3.66 -6.71 11.97
N LYS A 230 4.25 -7.19 13.03
CA LYS A 230 4.78 -6.37 14.13
C LYS A 230 5.85 -5.36 13.71
N CYS A 231 6.59 -5.64 12.64
CA CYS A 231 7.65 -4.77 12.12
C CYS A 231 7.17 -3.83 11.00
N LEU A 232 5.86 -3.81 10.67
CA LEU A 232 5.29 -2.83 9.75
C LEU A 232 5.20 -1.48 10.45
N SER A 233 5.92 -0.49 9.94
CA SER A 233 5.94 0.88 10.47
C SER A 233 5.24 1.88 9.58
N CYS A 234 5.16 1.62 8.28
CA CYS A 234 4.59 2.55 7.31
C CYS A 234 3.58 1.85 6.40
N LEU A 235 2.37 2.41 6.34
CA LEU A 235 1.34 2.02 5.38
C LEU A 235 1.08 3.19 4.43
N TYR A 236 1.39 2.99 3.15
CA TYR A 236 1.14 3.98 2.10
C TYR A 236 -0.12 3.59 1.35
N LEU A 237 -1.12 4.48 1.37
CA LEU A 237 -2.41 4.23 0.77
C LEU A 237 -2.57 5.09 -0.50
N ASP A 238 -2.43 4.47 -1.68
CA ASP A 238 -2.79 5.04 -2.98
C ASP A 238 -4.05 4.37 -3.53
N LYS A 239 -4.94 4.06 -2.62
CA LYS A 239 -6.26 3.48 -2.89
C LYS A 239 -7.26 4.16 -1.95
N PRO A 240 -8.39 4.67 -2.47
CA PRO A 240 -9.46 5.12 -1.60
C PRO A 240 -9.97 3.96 -0.75
N LEU A 241 -10.17 4.20 0.54
CA LEU A 241 -10.74 3.23 1.47
C LEU A 241 -12.02 3.81 2.06
N LYS A 242 -13.10 3.02 2.06
CA LYS A 242 -14.39 3.39 2.67
C LYS A 242 -14.87 2.30 3.63
N ALA A 243 -15.75 2.72 4.54
CA ALA A 243 -16.54 1.85 5.41
C ALA A 243 -15.73 0.69 6.00
N HIS A 244 -16.02 -0.53 5.61
CA HIS A 244 -15.41 -1.74 6.15
C HIS A 244 -13.88 -1.79 5.89
N THR A 245 -13.42 -1.42 4.70
CA THR A 245 -12.00 -1.40 4.34
C THR A 245 -11.19 -0.31 5.07
N LEU A 246 -11.84 0.77 5.49
CA LEU A 246 -11.19 1.81 6.28
C LEU A 246 -11.01 1.39 7.75
N MET A 247 -11.88 0.49 8.23
CA MET A 247 -11.87 0.02 9.63
C MET A 247 -10.94 -1.19 9.85
N GLN A 248 -10.41 -1.76 8.80
CA GLN A 248 -9.46 -2.88 8.82
C GLN A 248 -8.03 -2.38 9.02
#